data_acf93d9288fa1cb1fcc2a529268c419b
#
_entry.id   acf93d9288fa1cb1fcc2a529268c419b
#
_cell.length_a   1.000
_cell.length_b   1.000
_cell.length_c   1.000
_cell.angle_alpha   90.00
_cell.angle_beta   90.00
_cell.angle_gamma   90.00
#
_symmetry.space_group_name_H-M   'P 1'
#
loop_
_entity.id
_entity.type
_entity.pdbx_description
1 polymer ?
#
loop_
_entity_poly.entity_id
_entity_poly.type
_entity_poly.pdbx_seq_one_letter_code
_entity_poly.pdbx_strand_id
1 'polypeptide(L)'
;MKKKRYFSRTVCFLLCAVFALLFLLPTVLTITNSFMTQSEITASYGQVFENANDGKSYISKTIELKFIPDKVSFTQYFTVLLKSPDYLLKFWNSIILTAPIVFAQLMVASIAAYGFTRWRGKVRDSLFFFYVILMLMPYQVTLVPNYLVSDWLKILNTRWAIFLPGAFAPFSVFLLTKFMRRIPMAVIESAKIDGANEWHIFWNICLPQCRSALYSIAILVFIDNWNMVEQPLILLNDVEKQPLSMFLSSINAGEIGIAFAAAVIYMIPGLLLFLHGEAYLVEGIAHSGSVKG
;
A
#
# COMPACT_ATOMS: atom_id res chain seq x y z
N MET A 1 21.30 -39.74 -6.94
CA MET A 1 21.17 -38.28 -6.77
C MET A 1 19.88 -37.69 -7.34
N LYS A 2 19.39 -38.06 -8.53
CA LYS A 2 18.16 -37.50 -9.15
C LYS A 2 16.89 -37.71 -8.28
N LYS A 3 16.66 -38.90 -7.70
CA LYS A 3 15.49 -39.22 -6.86
C LYS A 3 15.38 -38.34 -5.61
N LYS A 4 16.51 -38.03 -4.93
CA LYS A 4 16.57 -37.20 -3.74
C LYS A 4 16.22 -35.73 -4.06
N ARG A 5 16.56 -35.25 -5.27
CA ARG A 5 16.27 -33.93 -5.76
C ARG A 5 14.79 -33.74 -6.13
N TYR A 6 14.15 -34.79 -6.67
CA TYR A 6 12.70 -34.78 -6.93
C TYR A 6 11.90 -34.81 -5.64
N PHE A 7 12.26 -35.65 -4.69
CA PHE A 7 11.62 -35.70 -3.38
C PHE A 7 11.70 -34.36 -2.65
N SER A 8 12.87 -33.74 -2.59
CA SER A 8 13.02 -32.39 -1.98
C SER A 8 12.17 -31.33 -2.68
N ARG A 9 12.07 -31.35 -4.01
CA ARG A 9 11.19 -30.42 -4.76
C ARG A 9 9.72 -30.62 -4.45
N THR A 10 9.26 -31.88 -4.39
CA THR A 10 7.86 -32.22 -4.05
C THR A 10 7.53 -31.79 -2.63
N VAL A 11 8.40 -32.02 -1.67
CA VAL A 11 8.21 -31.58 -0.28
C VAL A 11 8.16 -30.05 -0.21
N CYS A 12 9.10 -29.32 -0.86
CA CYS A 12 9.05 -27.87 -0.93
C CYS A 12 7.75 -27.35 -1.55
N PHE A 13 7.31 -27.96 -2.65
CA PHE A 13 6.06 -27.58 -3.31
C PHE A 13 4.85 -27.77 -2.38
N LEU A 14 4.75 -28.92 -1.70
CA LEU A 14 3.67 -29.18 -0.75
C LEU A 14 3.68 -28.20 0.42
N LEU A 15 4.84 -27.91 0.98
CA LEU A 15 4.97 -26.90 2.04
C LEU A 15 4.53 -25.51 1.55
N CYS A 16 5.01 -25.07 0.38
CA CYS A 16 4.58 -23.80 -0.20
C CYS A 16 3.07 -23.77 -0.47
N ALA A 17 2.48 -24.88 -0.96
CA ALA A 17 1.04 -24.97 -1.21
C ALA A 17 0.24 -24.87 0.10
N VAL A 18 0.66 -25.54 1.16
CA VAL A 18 0.02 -25.46 2.48
C VAL A 18 0.08 -24.02 3.02
N PHE A 19 1.26 -23.38 2.98
CA PHE A 19 1.38 -22.00 3.42
C PHE A 19 0.53 -21.05 2.56
N ALA A 20 0.53 -21.23 1.24
CA ALA A 20 -0.32 -20.42 0.35
C ALA A 20 -1.81 -20.56 0.70
N LEU A 21 -2.30 -21.78 0.96
CA LEU A 21 -3.67 -22.00 1.40
C LEU A 21 -3.97 -21.33 2.74
N LEU A 22 -3.07 -21.44 3.72
CA LEU A 22 -3.24 -20.78 5.02
C LEU A 22 -3.29 -19.25 4.89
N PHE A 23 -2.44 -18.65 4.04
CA PHE A 23 -2.45 -17.20 3.81
C PHE A 23 -3.69 -16.72 3.03
N LEU A 24 -4.22 -17.55 2.13
CA LEU A 24 -5.44 -17.23 1.38
C LEU A 24 -6.72 -17.42 2.19
N LEU A 25 -6.69 -18.23 3.25
CA LEU A 25 -7.86 -18.58 4.05
C LEU A 25 -8.63 -17.35 4.58
N PRO A 26 -8.00 -16.32 5.20
CA PRO A 26 -8.71 -15.12 5.63
C PRO A 26 -9.36 -14.36 4.47
N THR A 27 -8.69 -14.30 3.31
CA THR A 27 -9.21 -13.63 2.11
C THR A 27 -10.43 -14.37 1.55
N VAL A 28 -10.34 -15.71 1.46
CA VAL A 28 -11.47 -16.55 1.02
C VAL A 28 -12.64 -16.39 1.99
N LEU A 29 -12.39 -16.41 3.29
CA LEU A 29 -13.41 -16.20 4.33
C LEU A 29 -14.08 -14.81 4.19
N THR A 30 -13.30 -13.76 3.95
CA THR A 30 -13.83 -12.41 3.71
C THR A 30 -14.76 -12.38 2.49
N ILE A 31 -14.33 -12.99 1.39
CA ILE A 31 -15.10 -13.04 0.14
C ILE A 31 -16.38 -13.87 0.35
N THR A 32 -16.31 -15.04 0.96
CA THR A 32 -17.49 -15.90 1.14
C THR A 32 -18.49 -15.27 2.12
N ASN A 33 -18.01 -14.68 3.20
CA ASN A 33 -18.87 -14.03 4.21
C ASN A 33 -19.51 -12.74 3.69
N SER A 34 -18.91 -12.07 2.70
CA SER A 34 -19.54 -10.90 2.07
C SER A 34 -20.86 -11.22 1.34
N PHE A 35 -21.11 -12.49 1.05
CA PHE A 35 -22.35 -12.97 0.45
C PHE A 35 -23.33 -13.58 1.45
N MET A 36 -23.01 -13.62 2.74
CA MET A 36 -23.92 -14.12 3.78
C MET A 36 -25.02 -13.10 4.10
N THR A 37 -26.15 -13.59 4.57
CA THR A 37 -27.22 -12.72 5.09
C THR A 37 -26.80 -12.10 6.43
N GLN A 38 -27.38 -10.93 6.79
CA GLN A 38 -27.06 -10.27 8.06
C GLN A 38 -27.38 -11.16 9.27
N SER A 39 -28.48 -11.92 9.23
CA SER A 39 -28.86 -12.85 10.30
C SER A 39 -27.83 -13.98 10.47
N GLU A 40 -27.29 -14.49 9.38
CA GLU A 40 -26.27 -15.54 9.40
C GLU A 40 -24.92 -15.01 9.95
N ILE A 41 -24.52 -13.79 9.55
CA ILE A 41 -23.33 -13.12 10.07
C ILE A 41 -23.47 -12.85 11.58
N THR A 42 -24.62 -12.33 12.01
CA THR A 42 -24.87 -12.05 13.44
C THR A 42 -24.86 -13.34 14.27
N ALA A 43 -25.42 -14.44 13.74
CA ALA A 43 -25.37 -15.73 14.42
C ALA A 43 -23.94 -16.29 14.57
N SER A 44 -23.10 -16.12 13.55
CA SER A 44 -21.72 -16.67 13.52
C SER A 44 -20.71 -15.78 14.25
N TYR A 45 -20.86 -14.46 14.17
CA TYR A 45 -19.86 -13.47 14.63
C TYR A 45 -20.37 -12.48 15.67
N GLY A 46 -21.70 -12.32 15.85
CA GLY A 46 -22.30 -11.28 16.68
C GLY A 46 -21.81 -11.29 18.13
N GLN A 47 -21.66 -12.46 18.73
CA GLN A 47 -21.23 -12.61 20.12
C GLN A 47 -19.80 -12.10 20.40
N VAL A 48 -18.94 -12.11 19.40
CA VAL A 48 -17.55 -11.61 19.54
C VAL A 48 -17.51 -10.11 19.70
N PHE A 49 -18.39 -9.40 18.98
CA PHE A 49 -18.45 -7.94 18.97
C PHE A 49 -19.28 -7.36 20.10
N GLU A 50 -20.32 -8.05 20.55
CA GLU A 50 -21.10 -7.65 21.73
C GLU A 50 -20.24 -7.66 22.99
N ASN A 51 -19.42 -8.69 23.17
CA ASN A 51 -18.51 -8.79 24.31
C ASN A 51 -17.38 -7.77 24.30
N ALA A 52 -16.96 -7.29 23.12
CA ALA A 52 -15.93 -6.25 23.01
C ALA A 52 -16.44 -4.88 23.46
N ASN A 53 -17.73 -4.58 23.29
CA ASN A 53 -18.33 -3.31 23.67
C ASN A 53 -18.65 -3.20 25.18
N ASP A 54 -18.88 -4.32 25.89
CA ASP A 54 -19.25 -4.32 27.32
C ASP A 54 -18.05 -4.25 28.29
N GLY A 55 -16.82 -4.13 27.78
CA GLY A 55 -15.61 -4.09 28.62
C GLY A 55 -15.34 -5.37 29.42
N LYS A 56 -16.19 -6.39 29.29
CA LYS A 56 -16.02 -7.72 29.86
C LYS A 56 -15.33 -8.59 28.81
N SER A 57 -14.04 -8.76 28.95
CA SER A 57 -13.21 -9.67 28.12
C SER A 57 -13.60 -11.14 28.35
N TYR A 58 -14.77 -11.53 27.90
CA TYR A 58 -15.12 -12.92 27.72
C TYR A 58 -14.97 -13.25 26.24
N ILE A 59 -13.83 -13.82 25.88
CA ILE A 59 -13.65 -14.48 24.59
C ILE A 59 -14.74 -15.56 24.51
N SER A 60 -15.68 -15.40 23.59
CA SER A 60 -16.64 -16.46 23.26
C SER A 60 -15.85 -17.73 22.98
N LYS A 61 -16.19 -18.83 23.66
CA LYS A 61 -15.41 -20.08 23.61
C LYS A 61 -15.38 -20.73 22.23
N THR A 62 -16.22 -20.32 21.30
CA THR A 62 -16.30 -20.89 19.94
C THR A 62 -16.75 -19.82 18.95
N ILE A 63 -15.93 -19.55 17.97
CA ILE A 63 -16.28 -18.83 16.75
C ILE A 63 -16.49 -19.90 15.69
N GLU A 64 -17.68 -19.99 15.12
CA GLU A 64 -17.92 -20.85 13.98
C GLU A 64 -17.46 -20.12 12.71
N LEU A 65 -16.27 -20.47 12.25
CA LEU A 65 -15.75 -20.01 10.96
C LEU A 65 -16.55 -20.68 9.82
N LYS A 66 -17.51 -19.97 9.27
CA LYS A 66 -18.34 -20.47 8.20
C LYS A 66 -17.79 -20.02 6.85
N PHE A 67 -17.42 -20.98 6.01
CA PHE A 67 -16.85 -20.71 4.68
C PHE A 67 -17.89 -20.72 3.56
N ILE A 68 -19.04 -21.36 3.76
CA ILE A 68 -20.09 -21.49 2.75
C ILE A 68 -21.36 -20.86 3.30
N PRO A 69 -21.92 -19.83 2.65
CA PRO A 69 -23.19 -19.23 3.07
C PRO A 69 -24.35 -20.21 2.87
N ASP A 70 -25.29 -20.24 3.81
CA ASP A 70 -26.54 -21.01 3.66
C ASP A 70 -27.41 -20.41 2.56
N LYS A 71 -27.40 -19.06 2.48
CA LYS A 71 -28.10 -18.30 1.46
C LYS A 71 -27.20 -17.20 0.91
N VAL A 72 -26.99 -17.20 -0.40
CA VAL A 72 -26.27 -16.12 -1.07
C VAL A 72 -27.13 -14.86 -1.10
N SER A 73 -26.62 -13.76 -0.57
CA SER A 73 -27.27 -12.46 -0.54
C SER A 73 -26.36 -11.37 -1.06
N PHE A 74 -26.86 -10.53 -1.96
CA PHE A 74 -26.17 -9.34 -2.47
C PHE A 74 -26.60 -8.05 -1.71
N THR A 75 -27.40 -8.19 -0.66
CA THR A 75 -27.96 -7.04 0.09
C THR A 75 -26.85 -6.14 0.64
N GLN A 76 -25.73 -6.73 1.11
CA GLN A 76 -24.60 -5.99 1.65
C GLN A 76 -23.93 -5.11 0.56
N TYR A 77 -23.70 -5.68 -0.62
CA TYR A 77 -23.15 -4.94 -1.76
C TYR A 77 -24.10 -3.84 -2.23
N PHE A 78 -25.41 -4.13 -2.27
CA PHE A 78 -26.41 -3.12 -2.62
C PHE A 78 -26.43 -1.97 -1.61
N THR A 79 -26.25 -2.27 -0.34
CA THR A 79 -26.16 -1.25 0.72
C THR A 79 -24.91 -0.41 0.55
N VAL A 80 -23.72 -1.01 0.35
CA VAL A 80 -22.45 -0.31 0.21
C VAL A 80 -22.41 0.57 -1.05
N LEU A 81 -22.96 0.07 -2.16
CA LEU A 81 -22.85 0.76 -3.46
C LEU A 81 -23.98 1.73 -3.75
N LEU A 82 -25.20 1.49 -3.22
CA LEU A 82 -26.40 2.21 -3.66
C LEU A 82 -27.23 2.83 -2.54
N LYS A 83 -27.34 2.17 -1.36
CA LYS A 83 -28.20 2.67 -0.27
C LYS A 83 -27.51 3.68 0.64
N SER A 84 -26.22 3.51 0.89
CA SER A 84 -25.46 4.37 1.80
C SER A 84 -24.33 5.04 1.03
N PRO A 85 -24.50 6.32 0.66
CA PRO A 85 -23.48 7.07 -0.07
C PRO A 85 -22.18 7.21 0.70
N ASP A 86 -22.21 7.08 2.03
CA ASP A 86 -21.04 7.25 2.90
C ASP A 86 -19.90 6.25 2.61
N TYR A 87 -20.21 4.98 2.32
CA TYR A 87 -19.17 3.99 2.01
C TYR A 87 -18.51 4.27 0.66
N LEU A 88 -19.33 4.66 -0.31
CA LEU A 88 -18.84 5.04 -1.64
C LEU A 88 -18.01 6.33 -1.56
N LEU A 89 -18.44 7.30 -0.74
CA LEU A 89 -17.68 8.52 -0.47
C LEU A 89 -16.31 8.19 0.15
N LYS A 90 -16.25 7.31 1.16
CA LYS A 90 -15.00 6.86 1.78
C LYS A 90 -14.08 6.13 0.80
N PHE A 91 -14.65 5.34 -0.10
CA PHE A 91 -13.88 4.69 -1.18
C PHE A 91 -13.26 5.73 -2.12
N TRP A 92 -14.02 6.73 -2.56
CA TRP A 92 -13.51 7.81 -3.37
C TRP A 92 -12.49 8.67 -2.63
N ASN A 93 -12.68 8.91 -1.34
CA ASN A 93 -11.67 9.57 -0.50
C ASN A 93 -10.35 8.81 -0.47
N SER A 94 -10.39 7.47 -0.39
CA SER A 94 -9.18 6.65 -0.49
C SER A 94 -8.45 6.89 -1.82
N ILE A 95 -9.17 6.94 -2.95
CA ILE A 95 -8.57 7.22 -4.27
C ILE A 95 -8.02 8.65 -4.33
N ILE A 96 -8.81 9.64 -3.88
CA ILE A 96 -8.43 11.07 -3.92
C ILE A 96 -7.23 11.37 -3.01
N LEU A 97 -7.02 10.60 -1.96
CA LEU A 97 -5.83 10.71 -1.12
C LEU A 97 -4.65 9.95 -1.74
N THR A 98 -4.83 8.69 -2.07
CA THR A 98 -3.72 7.81 -2.48
C THR A 98 -3.17 8.14 -3.86
N ALA A 99 -4.02 8.34 -4.89
CA ALA A 99 -3.53 8.52 -6.25
C ALA A 99 -2.66 9.78 -6.43
N PRO A 100 -3.03 10.97 -5.90
CA PRO A 100 -2.16 12.13 -5.97
C PRO A 100 -0.86 11.96 -5.17
N ILE A 101 -0.89 11.28 -4.01
CA ILE A 101 0.32 11.00 -3.23
C ILE A 101 1.29 10.13 -4.04
N VAL A 102 0.81 9.03 -4.63
CA VAL A 102 1.63 8.15 -5.47
C VAL A 102 2.27 8.92 -6.61
N PHE A 103 1.48 9.72 -7.33
CA PHE A 103 1.99 10.52 -8.45
C PHE A 103 3.04 11.54 -7.99
N ALA A 104 2.73 12.34 -6.98
CA ALA A 104 3.64 13.38 -6.46
C ALA A 104 4.93 12.76 -5.90
N GLN A 105 4.82 11.67 -5.14
CA GLN A 105 5.96 10.98 -4.57
C GLN A 105 6.88 10.39 -5.65
N LEU A 106 6.33 9.78 -6.71
CA LEU A 106 7.13 9.28 -7.84
C LEU A 106 7.84 10.42 -8.57
N MET A 107 7.17 11.54 -8.79
CA MET A 107 7.76 12.72 -9.45
C MET A 107 8.90 13.30 -8.61
N VAL A 108 8.65 13.58 -7.33
CA VAL A 108 9.65 14.11 -6.41
C VAL A 108 10.84 13.16 -6.27
N ALA A 109 10.56 11.85 -6.08
CA ALA A 109 11.60 10.86 -5.95
C ALA A 109 12.44 10.71 -7.22
N SER A 110 11.83 10.79 -8.41
CA SER A 110 12.54 10.70 -9.69
C SER A 110 13.50 11.87 -9.89
N ILE A 111 13.04 13.09 -9.63
CA ILE A 111 13.85 14.30 -9.76
C ILE A 111 15.00 14.28 -8.72
N ALA A 112 14.71 13.95 -7.48
CA ALA A 112 15.70 13.85 -6.42
C ALA A 112 16.75 12.76 -6.71
N ALA A 113 16.30 11.57 -7.15
CA ALA A 113 17.18 10.46 -7.51
C ALA A 113 18.12 10.83 -8.69
N TYR A 114 17.58 11.54 -9.69
CA TYR A 114 18.37 12.05 -10.79
C TYR A 114 19.44 13.04 -10.27
N GLY A 115 19.07 14.00 -9.44
CA GLY A 115 20.02 14.92 -8.80
C GLY A 115 21.11 14.18 -8.03
N PHE A 116 20.75 13.18 -7.20
CA PHE A 116 21.73 12.37 -6.45
C PHE A 116 22.62 11.49 -7.32
N THR A 117 22.23 11.16 -8.53
CA THR A 117 23.09 10.40 -9.47
C THR A 117 24.00 11.29 -10.30
N ARG A 118 23.56 12.50 -10.63
CA ARG A 118 24.30 13.44 -11.49
C ARG A 118 25.30 14.30 -10.73
N TRP A 119 24.88 14.78 -9.55
CA TRP A 119 25.76 15.59 -8.71
C TRP A 119 26.84 14.72 -8.06
N ARG A 120 28.10 15.19 -8.06
CA ARG A 120 29.23 14.52 -7.42
C ARG A 120 29.81 15.42 -6.34
N GLY A 121 30.24 14.84 -5.22
CA GLY A 121 30.89 15.57 -4.14
C GLY A 121 30.49 15.11 -2.75
N LYS A 122 31.30 15.49 -1.76
CA LYS A 122 31.10 15.10 -0.35
C LYS A 122 29.74 15.56 0.21
N VAL A 123 29.26 16.73 -0.21
CA VAL A 123 27.97 17.27 0.23
C VAL A 123 26.82 16.36 -0.23
N ARG A 124 26.85 15.92 -1.50
CA ARG A 124 25.88 14.97 -2.02
C ARG A 124 25.87 13.66 -1.24
N ASP A 125 27.04 13.12 -0.92
CA ASP A 125 27.17 11.85 -0.21
C ASP A 125 26.65 12.00 1.23
N SER A 126 26.92 13.11 1.89
CA SER A 126 26.43 13.44 3.22
C SER A 126 24.91 13.61 3.22
N LEU A 127 24.34 14.34 2.25
CA LEU A 127 22.87 14.50 2.13
C LEU A 127 22.18 13.16 1.83
N PHE A 128 22.75 12.34 0.93
CA PHE A 128 22.20 11.03 0.62
C PHE A 128 22.26 10.10 1.85
N PHE A 129 23.34 10.13 2.62
CA PHE A 129 23.44 9.38 3.88
C PHE A 129 22.40 9.84 4.91
N PHE A 130 22.19 11.14 5.05
CA PHE A 130 21.14 11.69 5.91
C PHE A 130 19.75 11.22 5.45
N TYR A 131 19.49 11.19 4.14
CA TYR A 131 18.25 10.65 3.58
C TYR A 131 18.03 9.17 3.95
N VAL A 132 19.11 8.37 3.96
CA VAL A 132 19.05 6.96 4.37
C VAL A 132 18.72 6.84 5.86
N ILE A 133 19.27 7.73 6.71
CA ILE A 133 18.92 7.77 8.14
C ILE A 133 17.43 8.10 8.33
N LEU A 134 16.91 9.10 7.61
CA LEU A 134 15.48 9.46 7.68
C LEU A 134 14.57 8.30 7.27
N MET A 135 14.98 7.47 6.30
CA MET A 135 14.23 6.28 5.91
C MET A 135 14.07 5.25 7.04
N LEU A 136 15.00 5.20 7.99
CA LEU A 136 14.96 4.28 9.13
C LEU A 136 14.06 4.77 10.27
N MET A 137 13.60 6.02 10.21
CA MET A 137 12.71 6.56 11.25
C MET A 137 11.32 5.94 11.11
N PRO A 138 10.77 5.35 12.19
CA PRO A 138 9.40 4.85 12.17
C PRO A 138 8.42 6.02 11.98
N TYR A 139 7.36 5.78 11.22
CA TYR A 139 6.36 6.81 10.91
C TYR A 139 5.76 7.44 12.18
N GLN A 140 5.56 6.65 13.23
CA GLN A 140 4.98 7.10 14.51
C GLN A 140 5.79 8.25 15.16
N VAL A 141 7.11 8.27 14.96
CA VAL A 141 7.98 9.36 15.46
C VAL A 141 7.73 10.67 14.73
N THR A 142 7.37 10.60 13.44
CA THR A 142 7.12 11.78 12.60
C THR A 142 5.70 12.32 12.73
N LEU A 143 4.80 11.58 13.36
CA LEU A 143 3.38 11.87 13.41
C LEU A 143 3.08 13.16 14.19
N VAL A 144 3.70 13.34 15.37
CA VAL A 144 3.56 14.56 16.18
C VAL A 144 4.16 15.78 15.48
N PRO A 145 5.39 15.75 14.93
CA PRO A 145 5.90 16.84 14.10
C PRO A 145 5.00 17.18 12.91
N ASN A 146 4.45 16.18 12.22
CA ASN A 146 3.53 16.40 11.10
C ASN A 146 2.25 17.12 11.55
N TYR A 147 1.68 16.72 12.70
CA TYR A 147 0.54 17.41 13.29
C TYR A 147 0.85 18.88 13.59
N LEU A 148 1.97 19.17 14.30
CA LEU A 148 2.35 20.52 14.66
C LEU A 148 2.62 21.42 13.45
N VAL A 149 3.28 20.89 12.42
CA VAL A 149 3.52 21.62 11.16
C VAL A 149 2.21 21.86 10.42
N SER A 150 1.30 20.87 10.38
CA SER A 150 0.00 21.01 9.74
C SER A 150 -0.89 22.03 10.46
N ASP A 151 -0.81 22.10 11.78
CA ASP A 151 -1.50 23.12 12.58
C ASP A 151 -0.93 24.51 12.32
N TRP A 152 0.39 24.64 12.34
CA TRP A 152 1.08 25.90 12.03
C TRP A 152 0.76 26.42 10.63
N LEU A 153 0.69 25.53 9.63
CA LEU A 153 0.29 25.84 8.25
C LEU A 153 -1.23 26.05 8.09
N LYS A 154 -2.03 25.80 9.14
CA LYS A 154 -3.51 25.86 9.13
C LYS A 154 -4.13 24.93 8.08
N ILE A 155 -3.53 23.78 7.85
CA ILE A 155 -4.03 22.76 6.90
C ILE A 155 -4.62 21.53 7.61
N LEU A 156 -4.67 21.50 8.95
CA LEU A 156 -5.36 20.45 9.70
C LEU A 156 -6.80 20.30 9.22
N ASN A 157 -7.31 19.08 9.27
CA ASN A 157 -8.64 18.71 8.78
C ASN A 157 -8.85 18.97 7.29
N THR A 158 -7.75 19.05 6.52
CA THR A 158 -7.77 19.09 5.06
C THR A 158 -6.97 17.93 4.48
N ARG A 159 -7.27 17.55 3.23
CA ARG A 159 -6.50 16.51 2.52
C ARG A 159 -5.03 16.87 2.35
N TRP A 160 -4.67 18.15 2.39
CA TRP A 160 -3.29 18.65 2.29
C TRP A 160 -2.43 18.22 3.47
N ALA A 161 -3.00 18.04 4.67
CA ALA A 161 -2.27 17.56 5.84
C ALA A 161 -1.70 16.15 5.66
N ILE A 162 -2.34 15.34 4.81
CA ILE A 162 -1.87 13.98 4.47
C ILE A 162 -1.04 14.01 3.19
N PHE A 163 -1.49 14.77 2.17
CA PHE A 163 -0.85 14.81 0.86
C PHE A 163 0.59 15.35 0.92
N LEU A 164 0.83 16.45 1.63
CA LEU A 164 2.15 17.08 1.65
C LEU A 164 3.23 16.19 2.27
N PRO A 165 3.06 15.60 3.47
CA PRO A 165 4.03 14.65 3.98
C PRO A 165 4.18 13.40 3.10
N GLY A 166 3.07 12.88 2.55
CA GLY A 166 3.06 11.72 1.68
C GLY A 166 3.80 11.89 0.35
N ALA A 167 3.90 13.13 -0.16
CA ALA A 167 4.64 13.41 -1.38
C ALA A 167 6.17 13.26 -1.22
N PHE A 168 6.70 13.27 0.01
CA PHE A 168 8.12 13.25 0.31
C PHE A 168 8.49 11.98 1.10
N ALA A 169 8.87 10.91 0.41
CA ALA A 169 9.30 9.68 1.06
C ALA A 169 10.77 9.34 0.75
N PRO A 170 11.62 9.26 1.77
CA PRO A 170 13.04 8.93 1.60
C PRO A 170 13.28 7.59 0.93
N PHE A 171 12.46 6.58 1.20
CA PHE A 171 12.57 5.25 0.61
C PHE A 171 12.49 5.26 -0.92
N SER A 172 11.54 5.98 -1.50
CA SER A 172 11.36 6.06 -2.95
C SER A 172 12.56 6.73 -3.63
N VAL A 173 13.10 7.80 -3.01
CA VAL A 173 14.33 8.47 -3.49
C VAL A 173 15.53 7.54 -3.42
N PHE A 174 15.70 6.83 -2.31
CA PHE A 174 16.79 5.87 -2.13
C PHE A 174 16.74 4.78 -3.20
N LEU A 175 15.58 4.15 -3.37
CA LEU A 175 15.43 3.03 -4.29
C LEU A 175 15.66 3.48 -5.74
N LEU A 176 15.04 4.57 -6.19
CA LEU A 176 15.27 5.13 -7.53
C LEU A 176 16.71 5.54 -7.76
N THR A 177 17.39 6.13 -6.77
CA THR A 177 18.81 6.47 -6.87
C THR A 177 19.65 5.22 -7.13
N LYS A 178 19.35 4.10 -6.48
CA LYS A 178 20.04 2.82 -6.72
C LYS A 178 19.83 2.31 -8.14
N PHE A 179 18.64 2.43 -8.70
CA PHE A 179 18.36 2.03 -10.08
C PHE A 179 19.01 2.98 -11.09
N MET A 180 18.89 4.28 -10.91
CA MET A 180 19.48 5.26 -11.82
C MET A 180 21.02 5.19 -11.87
N ARG A 181 21.68 4.81 -10.77
CA ARG A 181 23.14 4.60 -10.74
C ARG A 181 23.63 3.43 -11.61
N ARG A 182 22.73 2.53 -12.03
CA ARG A 182 23.08 1.41 -12.92
C ARG A 182 23.14 1.81 -14.40
N ILE A 183 22.58 2.97 -14.74
CA ILE A 183 22.63 3.49 -16.11
C ILE A 183 24.09 3.81 -16.43
N PRO A 184 24.69 3.20 -17.48
CA PRO A 184 26.08 3.44 -17.85
C PRO A 184 26.35 4.90 -18.19
N MET A 185 27.40 5.46 -17.64
CA MET A 185 27.74 6.86 -17.84
C MET A 185 27.97 7.18 -19.33
N ALA A 186 28.50 6.22 -20.11
CA ALA A 186 28.69 6.34 -21.54
C ALA A 186 27.40 6.68 -22.31
N VAL A 187 26.24 6.15 -21.90
CA VAL A 187 24.93 6.48 -22.50
C VAL A 187 24.58 7.95 -22.31
N ILE A 188 24.93 8.49 -21.16
CA ILE A 188 24.63 9.88 -20.80
C ILE A 188 25.61 10.83 -21.49
N GLU A 189 26.87 10.43 -21.59
CA GLU A 189 27.93 11.20 -22.28
C GLU A 189 27.66 11.27 -23.78
N SER A 190 27.28 10.15 -24.41
CA SER A 190 26.91 10.18 -25.84
C SER A 190 25.72 11.08 -26.11
N ALA A 191 24.67 11.03 -25.27
CA ALA A 191 23.54 11.93 -25.42
C ALA A 191 23.92 13.42 -25.28
N LYS A 192 24.88 13.73 -24.41
CA LYS A 192 25.43 15.11 -24.31
C LYS A 192 26.20 15.54 -25.54
N ILE A 193 26.94 14.63 -26.14
CA ILE A 193 27.67 14.88 -27.43
C ILE A 193 26.64 15.18 -28.53
N ASP A 194 25.50 14.47 -28.52
CA ASP A 194 24.38 14.68 -29.44
C ASP A 194 23.56 15.97 -29.13
N GLY A 195 23.98 16.77 -28.13
CA GLY A 195 23.36 18.06 -27.78
C GLY A 195 22.17 17.96 -26.86
N ALA A 196 21.90 16.79 -26.24
CA ALA A 196 20.78 16.66 -25.28
C ALA A 196 21.05 17.44 -23.99
N ASN A 197 20.08 18.22 -23.56
CA ASN A 197 20.12 18.89 -22.26
C ASN A 197 19.74 17.94 -21.11
N GLU A 198 19.98 18.34 -19.85
CA GLU A 198 19.73 17.50 -18.66
C GLU A 198 18.25 17.07 -18.54
N TRP A 199 17.28 17.90 -18.94
CA TRP A 199 15.85 17.55 -18.95
C TRP A 199 15.55 16.48 -19.99
N HIS A 200 16.14 16.59 -21.18
CA HIS A 200 15.98 15.57 -22.21
C HIS A 200 16.57 14.22 -21.76
N ILE A 201 17.77 14.25 -21.18
CA ILE A 201 18.41 13.04 -20.61
C ILE A 201 17.55 12.43 -19.51
N PHE A 202 17.00 13.25 -18.61
CA PHE A 202 16.14 12.78 -17.54
C PHE A 202 14.88 12.06 -18.07
N TRP A 203 14.10 12.76 -18.92
CA TRP A 203 12.80 12.26 -19.38
C TRP A 203 12.91 11.14 -20.42
N ASN A 204 13.84 11.22 -21.35
CA ASN A 204 13.88 10.33 -22.51
C ASN A 204 14.90 9.19 -22.37
N ILE A 205 15.83 9.29 -21.42
CA ILE A 205 16.88 8.27 -21.25
C ILE A 205 16.77 7.63 -19.86
N CYS A 206 16.87 8.42 -18.78
CA CYS A 206 16.99 7.87 -17.43
C CYS A 206 15.64 7.31 -16.92
N LEU A 207 14.55 8.05 -17.07
CA LEU A 207 13.25 7.66 -16.57
C LEU A 207 12.70 6.40 -17.26
N PRO A 208 12.75 6.27 -18.60
CA PRO A 208 12.31 5.05 -19.28
C PRO A 208 13.14 3.81 -18.93
N GLN A 209 14.44 3.97 -18.68
CA GLN A 209 15.29 2.86 -18.23
C GLN A 209 15.00 2.42 -16.79
N CYS A 210 14.38 3.27 -15.98
CA CYS A 210 13.97 2.97 -14.61
C CYS A 210 12.50 2.55 -14.50
N ARG A 211 11.79 2.28 -15.61
CA ARG A 211 10.36 2.01 -15.60
C ARG A 211 9.95 0.87 -14.65
N SER A 212 10.71 -0.25 -14.63
CA SER A 212 10.40 -1.37 -13.74
C SER A 212 10.51 -0.97 -12.26
N ALA A 213 11.52 -0.16 -11.90
CA ALA A 213 11.64 0.40 -10.55
C ALA A 213 10.51 1.37 -10.22
N LEU A 214 10.11 2.22 -11.17
CA LEU A 214 9.00 3.16 -10.99
C LEU A 214 7.68 2.43 -10.73
N TYR A 215 7.37 1.39 -11.51
CA TYR A 215 6.19 0.56 -11.29
C TYR A 215 6.24 -0.15 -9.94
N SER A 216 7.37 -0.74 -9.56
CA SER A 216 7.54 -1.38 -8.26
C SER A 216 7.31 -0.41 -7.11
N ILE A 217 7.88 0.80 -7.18
CA ILE A 217 7.69 1.83 -6.17
C ILE A 217 6.23 2.31 -6.16
N ALA A 218 5.62 2.50 -7.34
CA ALA A 218 4.22 2.93 -7.44
C ALA A 218 3.28 1.96 -6.71
N ILE A 219 3.48 0.65 -6.89
CA ILE A 219 2.67 -0.38 -6.23
C ILE A 219 2.89 -0.36 -4.71
N LEU A 220 4.15 -0.31 -4.26
CA LEU A 220 4.47 -0.26 -2.83
C LEU A 220 3.88 0.98 -2.16
N VAL A 221 4.07 2.15 -2.76
CA VAL A 221 3.54 3.43 -2.27
C VAL A 221 2.01 3.44 -2.30
N PHE A 222 1.41 2.86 -3.34
CA PHE A 222 -0.05 2.73 -3.40
C PHE A 222 -0.56 1.87 -2.24
N ILE A 223 -0.01 0.67 -2.03
CA ILE A 223 -0.45 -0.24 -0.97
C ILE A 223 -0.29 0.41 0.41
N ASP A 224 0.82 1.07 0.66
CA ASP A 224 1.10 1.75 1.93
C ASP A 224 0.08 2.87 2.19
N ASN A 225 -0.12 3.76 1.23
CA ASN A 225 -1.06 4.88 1.37
C ASN A 225 -2.53 4.45 1.24
N TRP A 226 -2.84 3.37 0.52
CA TRP A 226 -4.19 2.81 0.45
C TRP A 226 -4.65 2.30 1.82
N ASN A 227 -3.76 1.68 2.57
CA ASN A 227 -4.02 1.10 3.89
C ASN A 227 -3.80 2.09 5.05
N MET A 228 -3.60 3.39 4.78
CA MET A 228 -3.36 4.37 5.84
C MET A 228 -4.54 4.47 6.81
N VAL A 229 -4.23 4.44 8.11
CA VAL A 229 -5.19 4.62 9.20
C VAL A 229 -4.70 5.70 10.18
N GLU A 230 -3.44 5.65 10.58
CA GLU A 230 -2.87 6.54 11.61
C GLU A 230 -2.89 8.02 11.19
N GLN A 231 -2.56 8.31 9.92
CA GLN A 231 -2.56 9.68 9.41
C GLN A 231 -3.95 10.30 9.39
N PRO A 232 -4.97 9.68 8.74
CA PRO A 232 -6.33 10.21 8.76
C PRO A 232 -6.91 10.30 10.15
N LEU A 233 -6.60 9.35 11.04
CA LEU A 233 -7.10 9.34 12.42
C LEU A 233 -6.70 10.61 13.18
N ILE A 234 -5.48 11.10 12.97
CA ILE A 234 -4.93 12.24 13.71
C ILE A 234 -5.12 13.57 12.96
N LEU A 235 -5.05 13.54 11.63
CA LEU A 235 -5.03 14.76 10.82
C LEU A 235 -6.38 15.14 10.22
N LEU A 236 -7.36 14.20 10.17
CA LEU A 236 -8.70 14.42 9.63
C LEU A 236 -9.78 14.13 10.67
N ASN A 237 -10.27 15.18 11.33
CA ASN A 237 -11.39 15.08 12.28
C ASN A 237 -12.74 14.92 11.58
N ASP A 238 -12.85 15.36 10.33
CA ASP A 238 -14.06 15.32 9.53
C ASP A 238 -14.26 13.91 8.94
N VAL A 239 -15.28 13.22 9.40
CA VAL A 239 -15.62 11.84 9.00
C VAL A 239 -15.91 11.73 7.49
N GLU A 240 -16.45 12.79 6.87
CA GLU A 240 -16.75 12.81 5.45
C GLU A 240 -15.48 12.81 4.57
N LYS A 241 -14.33 13.23 5.11
CA LYS A 241 -13.04 13.24 4.41
C LYS A 241 -12.22 11.98 4.63
N GLN A 242 -12.62 11.14 5.58
CA GLN A 242 -11.87 9.94 5.94
C GLN A 242 -11.92 8.87 4.83
N PRO A 243 -10.83 8.13 4.62
CA PRO A 243 -10.76 7.02 3.68
C PRO A 243 -11.49 5.77 4.19
N LEU A 244 -11.74 4.81 3.29
CA LEU A 244 -12.42 3.57 3.63
C LEU A 244 -11.63 2.68 4.60
N SER A 245 -10.29 2.79 4.62
CA SER A 245 -9.42 2.12 5.59
C SER A 245 -9.79 2.46 7.04
N MET A 246 -10.21 3.69 7.31
CA MET A 246 -10.67 4.12 8.64
C MET A 246 -11.94 3.37 9.07
N PHE A 247 -12.92 3.24 8.19
CA PHE A 247 -14.12 2.45 8.45
C PHE A 247 -13.78 0.98 8.74
N LEU A 248 -12.91 0.39 7.92
CA LEU A 248 -12.51 -1.01 8.08
C LEU A 248 -11.65 -1.26 9.33
N SER A 249 -11.03 -0.23 9.89
CA SER A 249 -10.26 -0.33 11.15
C SER A 249 -11.11 -0.26 12.42
N SER A 250 -12.37 0.22 12.33
CA SER A 250 -13.25 0.46 13.48
C SER A 250 -14.69 -0.02 13.18
N ILE A 251 -14.83 -1.36 13.02
CA ILE A 251 -16.12 -1.98 12.66
C ILE A 251 -16.96 -2.16 13.92
N ASN A 252 -18.23 -1.71 13.86
CA ASN A 252 -19.22 -1.96 14.90
C ASN A 252 -19.95 -3.29 14.70
N ALA A 253 -20.50 -3.87 15.79
CA ALA A 253 -21.20 -5.15 15.76
C ALA A 253 -22.32 -5.23 14.71
N GLY A 254 -23.08 -4.15 14.52
CA GLY A 254 -24.17 -4.07 13.54
C GLY A 254 -23.72 -3.97 12.06
N GLU A 255 -22.44 -3.69 11.82
CA GLU A 255 -21.90 -3.37 10.49
C GLU A 255 -21.01 -4.47 9.91
N ILE A 256 -20.87 -5.62 10.60
CA ILE A 256 -19.94 -6.70 10.20
C ILE A 256 -20.21 -7.18 8.78
N GLY A 257 -21.47 -7.39 8.40
CA GLY A 257 -21.82 -7.83 7.06
C GLY A 257 -21.45 -6.80 5.98
N ILE A 258 -21.71 -5.54 6.26
CA ILE A 258 -21.34 -4.42 5.40
C ILE A 258 -19.82 -4.33 5.30
N ALA A 259 -19.10 -4.55 6.40
CA ALA A 259 -17.65 -4.52 6.45
C ALA A 259 -17.01 -5.61 5.57
N PHE A 260 -17.56 -6.83 5.53
CA PHE A 260 -17.09 -7.87 4.60
C PHE A 260 -17.26 -7.44 3.14
N ALA A 261 -18.43 -6.91 2.76
CA ALA A 261 -18.66 -6.42 1.41
C ALA A 261 -17.76 -5.23 1.05
N ALA A 262 -17.61 -4.27 1.98
CA ALA A 262 -16.72 -3.13 1.82
C ALA A 262 -15.26 -3.55 1.69
N ALA A 263 -14.82 -4.56 2.46
CA ALA A 263 -13.46 -5.11 2.39
C ALA A 263 -13.18 -5.76 1.02
N VAL A 264 -14.14 -6.49 0.45
CA VAL A 264 -14.00 -7.05 -0.90
C VAL A 264 -13.84 -5.94 -1.95
N ILE A 265 -14.68 -4.89 -1.89
CA ILE A 265 -14.57 -3.73 -2.80
C ILE A 265 -13.23 -3.02 -2.59
N TYR A 266 -12.80 -2.88 -1.34
CA TYR A 266 -11.52 -2.26 -0.97
C TYR A 266 -10.30 -3.01 -1.51
N MET A 267 -10.36 -4.33 -1.61
CA MET A 267 -9.26 -5.13 -2.17
C MET A 267 -9.09 -4.96 -3.69
N ILE A 268 -10.15 -4.59 -4.43
CA ILE A 268 -10.13 -4.58 -5.91
C ILE A 268 -9.01 -3.71 -6.49
N PRO A 269 -8.81 -2.43 -6.10
CA PRO A 269 -7.76 -1.59 -6.69
C PRO A 269 -6.36 -2.14 -6.44
N GLY A 270 -6.08 -2.62 -5.22
CA GLY A 270 -4.79 -3.22 -4.89
C GLY A 270 -4.51 -4.50 -5.70
N LEU A 271 -5.53 -5.34 -5.86
CA LEU A 271 -5.45 -6.58 -6.63
C LEU A 271 -5.21 -6.31 -8.12
N LEU A 272 -5.92 -5.34 -8.70
CA LEU A 272 -5.74 -4.94 -10.10
C LEU A 272 -4.34 -4.38 -10.34
N LEU A 273 -3.84 -3.54 -9.43
CA LEU A 273 -2.47 -3.01 -9.52
C LEU A 273 -1.43 -4.12 -9.41
N PHE A 274 -1.62 -5.07 -8.49
CA PHE A 274 -0.72 -6.20 -8.34
C PHE A 274 -0.69 -7.07 -9.60
N LEU A 275 -1.86 -7.49 -10.11
CA LEU A 275 -1.96 -8.32 -11.31
C LEU A 275 -1.36 -7.64 -12.56
N HIS A 276 -1.48 -6.31 -12.66
CA HIS A 276 -0.89 -5.57 -13.77
C HIS A 276 0.63 -5.37 -13.60
N GLY A 277 1.11 -5.30 -12.38
CA GLY A 277 2.49 -4.93 -12.05
C GLY A 277 3.36 -6.06 -11.49
N GLU A 278 2.86 -7.30 -11.35
CA GLU A 278 3.61 -8.41 -10.75
C GLU A 278 4.96 -8.68 -11.42
N ALA A 279 5.00 -8.63 -12.76
CA ALA A 279 6.22 -8.83 -13.53
C ALA A 279 7.30 -7.76 -13.19
N TYR A 280 6.90 -6.50 -13.03
CA TYR A 280 7.80 -5.42 -12.66
C TYR A 280 8.26 -5.51 -11.20
N LEU A 281 7.39 -5.98 -10.29
CA LEU A 281 7.78 -6.23 -8.90
C LEU A 281 8.84 -7.32 -8.81
N VAL A 282 8.65 -8.44 -9.49
CA VAL A 282 9.61 -9.55 -9.51
C VAL A 282 10.93 -9.08 -10.13
N GLU A 283 10.91 -8.36 -11.24
CA GLU A 283 12.10 -7.79 -11.86
C GLU A 283 12.79 -6.78 -10.95
N GLY A 284 12.05 -5.86 -10.33
CA GLY A 284 12.58 -4.86 -9.41
C GLY A 284 13.26 -5.47 -8.19
N ILE A 285 12.64 -6.49 -7.56
CA ILE A 285 13.18 -7.19 -6.39
C ILE A 285 14.39 -8.07 -6.79
N ALA A 286 14.28 -8.82 -7.87
CA ALA A 286 15.37 -9.67 -8.37
C ALA A 286 16.63 -8.86 -8.70
N HIS A 287 16.46 -7.69 -9.32
CA HIS A 287 17.56 -6.78 -9.62
C HIS A 287 18.14 -6.09 -8.37
N SER A 288 17.36 -5.90 -7.31
CA SER A 288 17.88 -5.37 -6.05
C SER A 288 18.76 -6.39 -5.31
N GLY A 289 18.47 -7.68 -5.44
CA GLY A 289 19.19 -8.79 -4.81
C GLY A 289 20.45 -9.27 -5.55
N SER A 290 20.64 -8.92 -6.82
CA SER A 290 21.78 -9.39 -7.63
C SER A 290 23.06 -8.54 -7.46
N VAL A 291 23.31 -8.04 -6.25
CA VAL A 291 24.63 -7.51 -5.88
C VAL A 291 25.48 -8.69 -5.40
N LYS A 292 25.90 -9.56 -6.33
CA LYS A 292 26.98 -10.51 -6.11
C LYS A 292 27.85 -10.56 -7.37
N GLY A 293 29.09 -10.16 -7.20
CA GLY A 293 30.18 -10.32 -8.13
C GLY A 293 30.75 -9.02 -8.59
#